data_c159ff83036d5a85fbb51e76ff17ef9d
#
_entry.id   c159ff83036d5a85fbb51e76ff17ef9d
#
_cell.length_a   1.000
_cell.length_b   1.000
_cell.length_c   1.000
_cell.angle_alpha   90.00
_cell.angle_beta   90.00
_cell.angle_gamma   90.00
#
_symmetry.space_group_name_H-M   'P 1'
#
loop_
_entity.id
_entity.type
_entity.pdbx_description
1 polymer ?
#
loop_
_entity_poly.entity_id
_entity_poly.type
_entity_poly.pdbx_seq_one_letter_code
_entity_poly.pdbx_strand_id
1 'polypeptide(L)'
;MDLLSEHVERFNAGVRTGDFAPMLELFSEDAELAFEGVPVGPFAGRQAIAEAYGERPPDDTIETLDVRDGDGEIAAGYAWSREPDVRAGELRLTHSGGRIAKLVVTFE
;
A
#
# COMPACT_ATOMS: atom_id res chain seq x y z
N MET A 1 12.55 -4.47 10.15
CA MET A 1 11.43 -4.62 9.22
C MET A 1 11.56 -3.55 8.15
N ASP A 2 11.43 -3.92 6.88
CA ASP A 2 11.48 -2.93 5.81
C ASP A 2 10.20 -2.09 5.77
N LEU A 3 10.25 -0.98 5.04
CA LEU A 3 9.14 -0.03 4.99
C LEU A 3 7.88 -0.64 4.35
N LEU A 4 8.05 -1.52 3.36
CA LEU A 4 6.90 -2.19 2.74
C LEU A 4 6.20 -3.12 3.72
N SER A 5 6.96 -3.91 4.48
CA SER A 5 6.38 -4.81 5.49
C SER A 5 5.67 -4.02 6.58
N GLU A 6 6.23 -2.90 6.99
CA GLU A 6 5.59 -2.03 7.97
C GLU A 6 4.31 -1.41 7.41
N HIS A 7 4.33 -1.00 6.14
CA HIS A 7 3.13 -0.49 5.47
C HIS A 7 2.01 -1.54 5.46
N VAL A 8 2.35 -2.78 5.08
CA VAL A 8 1.36 -3.87 5.02
C VAL A 8 0.80 -4.17 6.41
N GLU A 9 1.65 -4.19 7.43
CA GLU A 9 1.19 -4.42 8.80
C GLU A 9 0.19 -3.35 9.24
N ARG A 10 0.48 -2.07 8.96
CA ARG A 10 -0.41 -0.96 9.31
C ARG A 10 -1.66 -0.92 8.45
N PHE A 11 -1.55 -1.30 7.17
CA PHE A 11 -2.70 -1.47 6.28
C PHE A 11 -3.65 -2.54 6.86
N ASN A 12 -3.11 -3.69 7.21
CA ASN A 12 -3.91 -4.78 7.76
C ASN A 12 -4.58 -4.39 9.08
N ALA A 13 -3.87 -3.66 9.93
CA ALA A 13 -4.45 -3.15 11.17
C ALA A 13 -5.60 -2.17 10.87
N GLY A 14 -5.44 -1.32 9.86
CA GLY A 14 -6.49 -0.40 9.43
C GLY A 14 -7.74 -1.13 8.94
N VAL A 15 -7.56 -2.21 8.19
CA VAL A 15 -8.69 -3.03 7.75
C VAL A 15 -9.46 -3.60 8.94
N ARG A 16 -8.74 -4.06 9.96
CA ARG A 16 -9.36 -4.66 11.15
C ARG A 16 -10.04 -3.64 12.05
N THR A 17 -9.50 -2.43 12.15
CA THR A 17 -9.97 -1.42 13.13
C THR A 17 -10.80 -0.31 12.48
N GLY A 18 -10.66 -0.11 11.17
CA GLY A 18 -11.26 1.02 10.47
C GLY A 18 -10.43 2.29 10.55
N ASP A 19 -9.24 2.24 11.17
CA ASP A 19 -8.37 3.40 11.34
C ASP A 19 -7.08 3.24 10.54
N PHE A 20 -6.93 4.03 9.47
CA PHE A 20 -5.74 4.01 8.62
C PHE A 20 -4.73 5.11 8.96
N ALA A 21 -4.97 5.90 10.02
CA ALA A 21 -4.05 6.96 10.39
C ALA A 21 -2.61 6.48 10.64
N PRO A 22 -2.38 5.35 11.34
CA PRO A 22 -1.01 4.85 11.51
C PRO A 22 -0.33 4.47 10.19
N MET A 23 -1.10 3.93 9.23
CA MET A 23 -0.57 3.62 7.90
C MET A 23 -0.19 4.90 7.17
N LEU A 24 -1.03 5.93 7.25
CA LEU A 24 -0.79 7.20 6.56
C LEU A 24 0.45 7.93 7.07
N GLU A 25 0.83 7.71 8.31
CA GLU A 25 2.05 8.29 8.88
C GLU A 25 3.32 7.86 8.15
N LEU A 26 3.29 6.73 7.45
CA LEU A 26 4.43 6.25 6.68
C LEU A 26 4.62 6.99 5.35
N PHE A 27 3.59 7.66 4.87
CA PHE A 27 3.64 8.41 3.61
C PHE A 27 4.20 9.82 3.83
N SER A 28 4.97 10.31 2.87
CA SER A 28 5.36 11.72 2.87
C SER A 28 4.13 12.56 2.54
N GLU A 29 4.17 13.86 2.85
CA GLU A 29 3.04 14.76 2.62
C GLU A 29 2.64 14.83 1.15
N ASP A 30 3.62 14.74 0.25
CA ASP A 30 3.42 14.81 -1.19
C ASP A 30 3.46 13.44 -1.87
N ALA A 31 3.26 12.37 -1.11
CA ALA A 31 3.29 11.02 -1.64
C ALA A 31 2.17 10.80 -2.67
N GLU A 32 2.42 9.87 -3.60
CA GLU A 32 1.44 9.49 -4.61
C GLU A 32 1.05 8.03 -4.43
N LEU A 33 -0.24 7.75 -4.55
CA LEU A 33 -0.77 6.39 -4.59
C LEU A 33 -1.41 6.17 -5.95
N ALA A 34 -0.92 5.19 -6.70
CA ALA A 34 -1.43 4.88 -8.03
C ALA A 34 -1.88 3.43 -8.10
N PHE A 35 -2.92 3.19 -8.89
CA PHE A 35 -3.44 1.84 -9.16
C PHE A 35 -3.33 1.55 -10.63
N GLU A 36 -2.85 0.35 -10.98
CA GLU A 36 -2.76 -0.10 -12.37
C GLU A 36 -3.73 -1.27 -12.56
N GLY A 37 -4.44 -1.27 -13.67
CA GLY A 37 -5.42 -2.30 -13.98
C GLY A 37 -6.84 -1.94 -13.59
N VAL A 38 -7.06 -0.80 -12.94
CA VAL A 38 -8.38 -0.29 -12.57
C VAL A 38 -8.42 1.22 -12.82
N PRO A 39 -9.59 1.80 -13.15
CA PRO A 39 -9.70 3.24 -13.42
C PRO A 39 -9.89 4.05 -12.13
N VAL A 40 -8.97 3.91 -11.19
CA VAL A 40 -9.02 4.58 -9.89
C VAL A 40 -7.71 5.31 -9.66
N GLY A 41 -7.79 6.57 -9.18
CA GLY A 41 -6.61 7.38 -8.91
C GLY A 41 -5.99 7.95 -10.18
N PRO A 42 -4.72 8.37 -10.15
CA PRO A 42 -3.86 8.41 -8.95
C PRO A 42 -4.31 9.42 -7.92
N PHE A 43 -3.86 9.22 -6.68
CA PHE A 43 -4.12 10.14 -5.58
C PHE A 43 -2.82 10.83 -5.22
N ALA A 44 -2.77 12.14 -5.35
CA ALA A 44 -1.57 12.93 -5.08
C ALA A 44 -1.70 13.63 -3.74
N GLY A 45 -0.73 13.38 -2.85
CA GLY A 45 -0.70 13.95 -1.53
C GLY A 45 -1.33 13.06 -0.47
N ARG A 46 -0.76 13.10 0.73
CA ARG A 46 -1.22 12.25 1.85
C ARG A 46 -2.69 12.49 2.18
N GLN A 47 -3.17 13.73 2.06
CA GLN A 47 -4.56 14.04 2.33
C GLN A 47 -5.50 13.36 1.32
N ALA A 48 -5.15 13.38 0.04
CA ALA A 48 -5.96 12.71 -0.99
C ALA A 48 -5.98 11.20 -0.77
N ILE A 49 -4.86 10.63 -0.35
CA ILE A 49 -4.78 9.20 -0.02
C ILE A 49 -5.69 8.89 1.18
N ALA A 50 -5.67 9.75 2.21
CA ALA A 50 -6.53 9.57 3.37
C ALA A 50 -8.01 9.62 3.00
N GLU A 51 -8.40 10.54 2.13
CA GLU A 51 -9.78 10.66 1.66
C GLU A 51 -10.20 9.42 0.88
N ALA A 52 -9.31 8.87 0.05
CA ALA A 52 -9.60 7.66 -0.71
C ALA A 52 -9.89 6.47 0.20
N TYR A 53 -9.09 6.29 1.25
CA TYR A 53 -9.32 5.20 2.22
C TYR A 53 -10.56 5.46 3.06
N GLY A 54 -10.92 6.71 3.31
CA GLY A 54 -12.14 7.06 4.03
C GLY A 54 -13.41 6.78 3.23
N GLU A 55 -13.36 7.02 1.92
CA GLU A 55 -14.51 6.81 1.04
C GLU A 55 -14.70 5.35 0.65
N ARG A 56 -13.61 4.64 0.41
CA ARG A 56 -13.64 3.25 -0.06
C ARG A 56 -12.61 2.42 0.70
N PRO A 57 -12.88 2.13 1.98
CA PRO A 57 -11.94 1.34 2.75
C PRO A 57 -11.85 -0.09 2.22
N PRO A 58 -10.64 -0.66 2.15
CA PRO A 58 -10.51 -2.06 1.76
C PRO A 58 -11.15 -2.97 2.81
N ASP A 59 -11.67 -4.09 2.35
CA ASP A 59 -12.45 -5.00 3.18
C ASP A 59 -11.72 -6.31 3.51
N ASP A 60 -10.46 -6.44 3.14
CA ASP A 60 -9.67 -7.62 3.45
C ASP A 60 -8.21 -7.25 3.69
N THR A 61 -7.54 -8.06 4.49
CA THR A 61 -6.10 -7.92 4.71
C THR A 61 -5.33 -8.58 3.57
N ILE A 62 -4.04 -8.30 3.49
CA ILE A 62 -3.19 -8.87 2.44
C ILE A 62 -1.98 -9.58 3.04
N GLU A 63 -1.40 -10.50 2.25
CA GLU A 63 -0.15 -11.17 2.56
C GLU A 63 0.85 -10.84 1.47
N THR A 64 2.10 -10.60 1.83
CA THR A 64 3.15 -10.30 0.86
C THR A 64 3.82 -11.58 0.35
N LEU A 65 4.22 -11.55 -0.92
CA LEU A 65 4.90 -12.64 -1.61
C LEU A 65 6.20 -12.09 -2.20
N ASP A 66 7.32 -12.81 -2.04
CA ASP A 66 8.58 -12.48 -2.70
C ASP A 66 9.00 -11.02 -2.59
N VAL A 67 9.28 -10.55 -1.37
CA VAL A 67 9.72 -9.18 -1.15
C VAL A 67 11.10 -8.97 -1.77
N ARG A 68 11.25 -7.94 -2.61
CA ARG A 68 12.49 -7.58 -3.29
C ARG A 68 12.86 -6.14 -2.96
N ASP A 69 14.03 -5.95 -2.40
CA ASP A 69 14.52 -4.64 -1.99
C ASP A 69 15.59 -4.18 -2.98
N GLY A 70 15.44 -2.98 -3.52
CA GLY A 70 16.40 -2.36 -4.43
C GLY A 70 16.74 -0.95 -3.96
N ASP A 71 17.47 -0.22 -4.79
CA ASP A 71 17.87 1.15 -4.47
C ASP A 71 16.67 2.09 -4.46
N GLY A 72 16.22 2.49 -3.27
CA GLY A 72 15.10 3.41 -3.12
C GLY A 72 13.74 2.82 -3.46
N GLU A 73 13.67 1.52 -3.78
CA GLU A 73 12.41 0.88 -4.14
C GLU A 73 12.33 -0.50 -3.50
N ILE A 74 11.13 -0.84 -3.02
CA ILE A 74 10.82 -2.17 -2.49
C ILE A 74 9.60 -2.67 -3.24
N ALA A 75 9.65 -3.89 -3.75
CA ALA A 75 8.54 -4.50 -4.47
C ALA A 75 8.19 -5.85 -3.88
N ALA A 76 6.92 -6.21 -3.95
CA ALA A 76 6.45 -7.52 -3.52
C ALA A 76 5.14 -7.86 -4.22
N GLY A 77 4.93 -9.13 -4.51
CA GLY A 77 3.60 -9.59 -4.85
C GLY A 77 2.71 -9.56 -3.61
N TYR A 78 1.42 -9.60 -3.81
CA TYR A 78 0.49 -9.70 -2.69
C TYR A 78 -0.69 -10.59 -3.06
N ALA A 79 -1.32 -11.14 -2.04
CA ALA A 79 -2.55 -11.91 -2.16
C ALA A 79 -3.52 -11.43 -1.08
N TRP A 80 -4.82 -11.49 -1.39
CA TRP A 80 -5.84 -11.22 -0.38
C TRP A 80 -5.85 -12.38 0.62
N SER A 81 -6.02 -12.07 1.89
CA SER A 81 -6.00 -13.10 2.94
C SER A 81 -7.10 -14.16 2.77
N ARG A 82 -8.22 -13.80 2.16
CA ARG A 82 -9.29 -14.76 1.86
C ARG A 82 -8.96 -15.72 0.71
N GLU A 83 -7.95 -15.39 -0.10
CA GLU A 83 -7.47 -16.24 -1.21
C GLU A 83 -5.94 -16.24 -1.23
N PRO A 84 -5.29 -16.78 -0.19
CA PRO A 84 -3.84 -16.62 -0.04
C PRO A 84 -3.02 -17.38 -1.10
N ASP A 85 -3.62 -18.33 -1.79
CA ASP A 85 -2.95 -19.11 -2.83
C ASP A 85 -3.03 -18.43 -4.21
N VAL A 86 -3.74 -17.31 -4.32
CA VAL A 86 -3.91 -16.60 -5.59
C VAL A 86 -3.25 -15.24 -5.51
N ARG A 87 -2.21 -15.04 -6.32
CA ARG A 87 -1.54 -13.74 -6.41
C ARG A 87 -2.52 -12.71 -6.98
N ALA A 88 -2.75 -11.64 -6.23
CA ALA A 88 -3.68 -10.58 -6.63
C ALA A 88 -3.01 -9.48 -7.46
N GLY A 89 -1.72 -9.25 -7.25
CA GLY A 89 -0.98 -8.21 -7.95
C GLY A 89 0.37 -7.96 -7.31
N GLU A 90 0.88 -6.75 -7.52
CA GLU A 90 2.18 -6.34 -7.01
C GLU A 90 2.09 -4.98 -6.33
N LEU A 91 2.88 -4.80 -5.29
CA LEU A 91 3.09 -3.52 -4.62
C LEU A 91 4.50 -3.05 -4.97
N ARG A 92 4.62 -1.82 -5.48
CA ARG A 92 5.92 -1.18 -5.73
C ARG A 92 5.99 0.11 -4.95
N LEU A 93 6.88 0.17 -4.00
CA LEU A 93 7.01 1.28 -3.07
C LEU A 93 8.33 1.99 -3.31
N THR A 94 8.27 3.29 -3.59
CA THR A 94 9.44 4.15 -3.69
C THR A 94 9.51 4.96 -2.41
N HIS A 95 10.68 5.01 -1.78
CA HIS A 95 10.85 5.71 -0.53
C HIS A 95 11.98 6.74 -0.58
N SER A 96 11.87 7.74 0.26
CA SER A 96 12.86 8.79 0.41
C SER A 96 12.77 9.33 1.84
N GLY A 97 13.92 9.49 2.49
CA GLY A 97 13.95 10.01 3.85
C GLY A 97 13.20 9.15 4.87
N GLY A 98 13.12 7.85 4.63
CA GLY A 98 12.42 6.93 5.53
C GLY A 98 10.90 6.94 5.41
N ARG A 99 10.37 7.62 4.39
CA ARG A 99 8.92 7.68 4.15
C ARG A 99 8.60 7.22 2.73
N ILE A 100 7.35 6.79 2.55
CA ILE A 100 6.86 6.37 1.23
C ILE A 100 6.64 7.62 0.38
N ALA A 101 7.36 7.70 -0.74
CA ALA A 101 7.18 8.79 -1.71
C ALA A 101 6.14 8.41 -2.76
N LYS A 102 6.08 7.13 -3.13
CA LYS A 102 5.11 6.66 -4.10
C LYS A 102 4.82 5.18 -3.84
N LEU A 103 3.56 4.81 -3.94
CA LEU A 103 3.13 3.42 -3.87
C LEU A 103 2.29 3.13 -5.12
N VAL A 104 2.67 2.10 -5.85
CA VAL A 104 1.92 1.61 -7.01
C VAL A 104 1.35 0.24 -6.67
N VAL A 105 0.06 0.08 -6.83
CA VAL A 105 -0.65 -1.18 -6.60
C VAL A 105 -1.16 -1.68 -7.94
N THR A 106 -0.74 -2.88 -8.34
CA THR A 106 -1.24 -3.49 -9.58
C THR A 106 -2.26 -4.56 -9.26
N PHE A 107 -3.13 -4.84 -10.22
CA PHE A 107 -4.11 -5.92 -10.14
C PHE A 107 -3.90 -6.84 -11.33
N GLU A 108 -3.77 -8.14 -11.06
CA GLU A 108 -3.53 -9.16 -12.09
C GLU A 108 -4.76 -10.02 -12.33
#